data_c2a6a566b2d665272195dc95dbbee167
#
_entry.id   c2a6a566b2d665272195dc95dbbee167
#
_cell.length_a   1.000
_cell.length_b   1.000
_cell.length_c   1.000
_cell.angle_alpha   90.00
_cell.angle_beta   90.00
_cell.angle_gamma   90.00
#
_symmetry.space_group_name_H-M   'P 1'
#
loop_
_entity.id
_entity.type
_entity.pdbx_description
1 polymer ?
#
loop_
_entity_poly.entity_id
_entity_poly.type
_entity_poly.pdbx_seq_one_letter_code
_entity_poly.pdbx_strand_id
1 'polypeptide(L)'
;IKTACSNCRGGGKERKTRKIAVNIPAGVEGGMQVRLTGEGDAGRDGGGTGNLYVYIDVQEHQYFDREGSDLTYVLPVNIAEAALGAHKSIPTLDGNDEDLKLPQGTQPGTEFRIKGKGVPHLHGNRRGDLRVTVDVRIPGSLDNRQQELLQELAQSFADSNWNSPKGGSDDGDDQGIFDKIKEALG
;
A
#
# COMPACT_ATOMS: atom_id res chain seq x y z
N ILE A 1 -16.41 6.47 -61.05
CA ILE A 1 -17.42 5.53 -60.53
C ILE A 1 -18.78 6.04 -61.06
N LYS A 2 -19.38 5.34 -62.02
CA LYS A 2 -20.65 5.73 -62.63
C LYS A 2 -21.86 5.53 -61.66
N THR A 3 -21.71 4.65 -60.66
CA THR A 3 -22.74 4.41 -59.64
C THR A 3 -22.07 4.21 -58.32
N ALA A 4 -22.33 5.08 -57.35
CA ALA A 4 -21.82 4.99 -56.00
C ALA A 4 -22.56 3.86 -55.23
N CYS A 5 -21.79 2.98 -54.52
CA CYS A 5 -22.35 1.97 -53.67
C CYS A 5 -23.25 2.57 -52.59
N SER A 6 -24.43 1.99 -52.35
CA SER A 6 -25.42 2.52 -51.35
C SER A 6 -24.84 2.49 -49.91
N ASN A 7 -23.95 1.55 -49.59
CA ASN A 7 -23.36 1.41 -48.25
C ASN A 7 -22.19 2.36 -47.99
N CYS A 8 -21.26 2.45 -48.93
CA CYS A 8 -20.02 3.25 -48.74
C CYS A 8 -20.03 4.59 -49.45
N ARG A 9 -21.06 4.88 -50.30
CA ARG A 9 -21.22 6.13 -51.08
C ARG A 9 -19.94 6.53 -51.85
N GLY A 10 -19.18 5.52 -52.33
CA GLY A 10 -17.92 5.73 -53.04
C GLY A 10 -16.68 5.77 -52.17
N GLY A 11 -16.79 5.70 -50.83
CA GLY A 11 -15.66 5.74 -49.90
C GLY A 11 -14.89 4.42 -49.77
N GLY A 12 -15.36 3.31 -50.39
CA GLY A 12 -14.69 2.01 -50.34
C GLY A 12 -14.65 1.31 -48.97
N LYS A 13 -15.21 1.96 -47.95
CA LYS A 13 -15.20 1.45 -46.56
C LYS A 13 -16.60 1.52 -45.97
N GLU A 14 -16.91 0.52 -45.13
CA GLU A 14 -18.15 0.46 -44.36
C GLU A 14 -17.82 0.53 -42.87
N ARG A 15 -18.59 1.32 -42.12
CA ARG A 15 -18.45 1.40 -40.68
C ARG A 15 -19.22 0.25 -40.03
N LYS A 16 -18.49 -0.67 -39.36
CA LYS A 16 -19.08 -1.78 -38.62
C LYS A 16 -18.66 -1.71 -37.14
N THR A 17 -19.65 -1.92 -36.27
CA THR A 17 -19.40 -2.08 -34.85
C THR A 17 -19.19 -3.54 -34.55
N ARG A 18 -18.09 -3.90 -33.91
CA ARG A 18 -17.82 -5.26 -33.42
C ARG A 18 -17.33 -5.23 -31.99
N LYS A 19 -17.61 -6.26 -31.23
CA LYS A 19 -17.10 -6.46 -29.89
C LYS A 19 -15.77 -7.19 -29.97
N ILE A 20 -14.75 -6.64 -29.32
CA ILE A 20 -13.41 -7.21 -29.25
C ILE A 20 -13.16 -7.58 -27.80
N ALA A 21 -12.80 -8.85 -27.55
CA ALA A 21 -12.35 -9.28 -26.22
C ALA A 21 -10.88 -8.92 -26.05
N VAL A 22 -10.57 -8.20 -24.98
CA VAL A 22 -9.21 -7.83 -24.59
C VAL A 22 -8.84 -8.60 -23.36
N ASN A 23 -7.80 -9.43 -23.44
CA ASN A 23 -7.27 -10.12 -22.28
C ASN A 23 -6.27 -9.22 -21.56
N ILE A 24 -6.63 -8.77 -20.37
CA ILE A 24 -5.78 -7.93 -19.51
C ILE A 24 -5.10 -8.87 -18.50
N PRO A 25 -3.77 -9.00 -18.53
CA PRO A 25 -3.06 -9.84 -17.56
C PRO A 25 -3.13 -9.27 -16.16
N ALA A 26 -3.12 -10.12 -15.13
CA ALA A 26 -3.02 -9.67 -13.75
C ALA A 26 -1.67 -8.97 -13.53
N GLY A 27 -1.68 -7.94 -12.69
CA GLY A 27 -0.46 -7.18 -12.36
C GLY A 27 -0.18 -5.99 -13.27
N VAL A 28 -1.04 -5.68 -14.26
CA VAL A 28 -0.89 -4.48 -15.09
C VAL A 28 -0.82 -3.21 -14.23
N GLU A 29 -0.11 -2.21 -14.75
CA GLU A 29 -0.01 -0.89 -14.13
C GLU A 29 -0.80 0.14 -14.94
N GLY A 30 -1.21 1.22 -14.28
CA GLY A 30 -1.82 2.36 -14.95
C GLY A 30 -0.88 2.95 -16.01
N GLY A 31 -1.44 3.38 -17.14
CA GLY A 31 -0.67 3.91 -18.27
C GLY A 31 -0.09 2.85 -19.22
N MET A 32 -0.19 1.55 -18.89
CA MET A 32 0.18 0.50 -19.84
C MET A 32 -0.78 0.43 -21.01
N GLN A 33 -0.27 -0.02 -22.17
CA GLN A 33 -1.07 -0.22 -23.37
C GLN A 33 -0.98 -1.66 -23.87
N VAL A 34 -2.12 -2.19 -24.28
CA VAL A 34 -2.22 -3.49 -24.97
C VAL A 34 -2.42 -3.24 -26.45
N ARG A 35 -1.55 -3.78 -27.29
CA ARG A 35 -1.65 -3.71 -28.75
C ARG A 35 -2.38 -4.95 -29.28
N LEU A 36 -3.47 -4.74 -29.97
CA LEU A 36 -4.22 -5.77 -30.68
C LEU A 36 -3.89 -5.65 -32.17
N THR A 37 -3.09 -6.58 -32.68
CA THR A 37 -2.60 -6.57 -34.06
C THR A 37 -3.75 -6.90 -35.01
N GLY A 38 -3.94 -6.07 -36.04
CA GLY A 38 -4.97 -6.29 -37.05
C GLY A 38 -6.40 -5.91 -36.63
N GLU A 39 -6.58 -5.34 -35.44
CA GLU A 39 -7.89 -4.97 -34.89
C GLU A 39 -8.22 -3.47 -35.07
N GLY A 40 -7.35 -2.72 -35.71
CA GLY A 40 -7.55 -1.31 -36.05
C GLY A 40 -8.38 -1.10 -37.33
N ASP A 41 -8.35 0.11 -37.82
CA ASP A 41 -9.08 0.51 -39.05
C ASP A 41 -8.54 -0.19 -40.28
N ALA A 42 -9.41 -0.44 -41.25
CA ALA A 42 -9.02 -0.95 -42.56
C ALA A 42 -8.09 0.03 -43.30
N GLY A 43 -6.99 -0.47 -43.85
CA GLY A 43 -6.05 0.30 -44.67
C GLY A 43 -6.73 0.95 -45.89
N ARG A 44 -6.06 1.91 -46.52
CA ARG A 44 -6.48 2.48 -47.81
C ARG A 44 -6.03 1.56 -48.95
N ASP A 45 -6.75 1.60 -50.05
CA ASP A 45 -6.36 0.99 -51.34
C ASP A 45 -5.96 -0.51 -51.25
N GLY A 46 -6.68 -1.29 -50.44
CA GLY A 46 -6.39 -2.73 -50.27
C GLY A 46 -5.27 -3.02 -49.26
N GLY A 47 -4.78 -2.04 -48.54
CA GLY A 47 -3.86 -2.22 -47.44
C GLY A 47 -4.50 -3.03 -46.29
N GLY A 48 -3.67 -3.75 -45.53
CA GLY A 48 -4.12 -4.52 -44.36
C GLY A 48 -4.74 -3.64 -43.27
N THR A 49 -5.38 -4.30 -42.29
CA THR A 49 -5.91 -3.61 -41.09
C THR A 49 -4.78 -3.12 -40.18
N GLY A 50 -4.99 -1.95 -39.58
CA GLY A 50 -4.07 -1.37 -38.59
C GLY A 50 -4.12 -2.11 -37.25
N ASN A 51 -3.47 -1.57 -36.25
CA ASN A 51 -3.50 -2.09 -34.87
C ASN A 51 -4.42 -1.22 -34.01
N LEU A 52 -5.07 -1.85 -33.03
CA LEU A 52 -5.80 -1.16 -31.98
C LEU A 52 -4.93 -1.12 -30.73
N TYR A 53 -4.80 0.04 -30.14
CA TYR A 53 -4.11 0.26 -28.87
C TYR A 53 -5.13 0.55 -27.79
N VAL A 54 -5.12 -0.27 -26.74
CA VAL A 54 -5.98 -0.11 -25.55
C VAL A 54 -5.12 0.38 -24.41
N TYR A 55 -5.41 1.57 -23.92
CA TYR A 55 -4.75 2.13 -22.74
C TYR A 55 -5.48 1.65 -21.49
N ILE A 56 -4.72 1.22 -20.49
CA ILE A 56 -5.23 0.72 -19.23
C ILE A 56 -5.10 1.81 -18.19
N ASP A 57 -6.19 2.13 -17.53
CA ASP A 57 -6.24 2.97 -16.36
C ASP A 57 -6.62 2.10 -15.15
N VAL A 58 -5.80 2.12 -14.09
CA VAL A 58 -6.01 1.33 -12.89
C VAL A 58 -6.48 2.27 -11.80
N GLN A 59 -7.68 2.04 -11.31
CA GLN A 59 -8.25 2.82 -10.21
C GLN A 59 -7.53 2.50 -8.89
N GLU A 60 -7.39 3.52 -8.04
CA GLU A 60 -6.88 3.37 -6.69
C GLU A 60 -7.81 2.47 -5.87
N HIS A 61 -7.22 1.64 -5.01
CA HIS A 61 -7.98 0.78 -4.13
C HIS A 61 -8.32 1.49 -2.82
N GLN A 62 -9.47 1.18 -2.23
CA GLN A 62 -9.95 1.84 -1.00
C GLN A 62 -9.04 1.68 0.21
N TYR A 63 -8.31 0.56 0.31
CA TYR A 63 -7.52 0.19 1.48
C TYR A 63 -6.04 0.03 1.20
N PHE A 64 -5.65 -0.17 -0.04
CA PHE A 64 -4.27 -0.51 -0.40
C PHE A 64 -3.67 0.55 -1.29
N ASP A 65 -2.49 1.02 -0.91
CA ASP A 65 -1.61 1.76 -1.78
C ASP A 65 -0.67 0.79 -2.48
N ARG A 66 -0.39 1.04 -3.77
CA ARG A 66 0.43 0.14 -4.59
C ARG A 66 1.77 0.78 -4.90
N GLU A 67 2.86 0.05 -4.61
CA GLU A 67 4.22 0.37 -5.01
C GLU A 67 4.79 -0.76 -5.88
N GLY A 68 4.69 -0.62 -7.20
CA GLY A 68 5.06 -1.69 -8.13
C GLY A 68 4.23 -2.95 -7.91
N SER A 69 4.84 -4.01 -7.40
CA SER A 69 4.13 -5.27 -7.07
C SER A 69 3.78 -5.39 -5.58
N ASP A 70 4.37 -4.55 -4.72
CA ASP A 70 4.06 -4.53 -3.30
C ASP A 70 2.82 -3.69 -3.02
N LEU A 71 2.14 -4.02 -1.93
CA LEU A 71 1.01 -3.27 -1.41
C LEU A 71 1.32 -2.75 -0.03
N THR A 72 0.83 -1.56 0.28
CA THR A 72 0.86 -0.99 1.62
C THR A 72 -0.56 -0.89 2.16
N TYR A 73 -0.74 -1.31 3.41
CA TYR A 73 -1.98 -1.22 4.16
C TYR A 73 -1.73 -0.54 5.50
N VAL A 74 -2.48 0.50 5.81
CA VAL A 74 -2.41 1.18 7.11
C VAL A 74 -3.39 0.53 8.06
N LEU A 75 -2.87 -0.14 9.10
CA LEU A 75 -3.65 -0.82 10.12
C LEU A 75 -3.92 0.11 11.30
N PRO A 76 -5.15 0.59 11.49
CA PRO A 76 -5.49 1.36 12.68
C PRO A 76 -5.60 0.45 13.89
N VAL A 77 -4.89 0.79 14.96
CA VAL A 77 -4.96 0.13 16.27
C VAL A 77 -5.16 1.16 17.36
N ASN A 78 -5.81 0.79 18.45
CA ASN A 78 -5.91 1.65 19.61
C ASN A 78 -4.70 1.51 20.54
N ILE A 79 -4.55 2.43 21.50
CA ILE A 79 -3.42 2.45 22.43
C ILE A 79 -3.33 1.19 23.30
N ALA A 80 -4.46 0.59 23.68
CA ALA A 80 -4.48 -0.63 24.49
C ALA A 80 -4.00 -1.84 23.67
N GLU A 81 -4.46 -1.97 22.42
CA GLU A 81 -4.01 -3.02 21.49
C GLU A 81 -2.52 -2.91 21.19
N ALA A 82 -2.01 -1.68 21.01
CA ALA A 82 -0.59 -1.46 20.79
C ALA A 82 0.26 -1.82 22.02
N ALA A 83 -0.22 -1.50 23.21
CA ALA A 83 0.48 -1.77 24.47
C ALA A 83 0.44 -3.25 24.87
N LEU A 84 -0.73 -3.88 24.79
CA LEU A 84 -0.94 -5.26 25.26
C LEU A 84 -0.66 -6.32 24.19
N GLY A 85 -0.57 -5.91 22.92
CA GLY A 85 -0.59 -6.81 21.78
C GLY A 85 -2.01 -7.22 21.41
N ALA A 86 -2.21 -7.60 20.15
CA ALA A 86 -3.52 -8.01 19.64
C ALA A 86 -3.39 -8.98 18.46
N HIS A 87 -4.47 -9.68 18.16
CA HIS A 87 -4.64 -10.38 16.88
C HIS A 87 -5.57 -9.56 15.99
N LYS A 88 -5.15 -9.30 14.77
CA LYS A 88 -5.89 -8.50 13.78
C LYS A 88 -6.06 -9.26 12.48
N SER A 89 -7.28 -9.27 11.98
CA SER A 89 -7.61 -9.76 10.65
C SER A 89 -7.27 -8.68 9.62
N ILE A 90 -6.39 -9.00 8.68
CA ILE A 90 -5.90 -8.09 7.64
C ILE A 90 -6.51 -8.51 6.31
N PRO A 91 -7.25 -7.63 5.62
CA PRO A 91 -7.77 -7.95 4.30
C PRO A 91 -6.65 -8.18 3.30
N THR A 92 -6.87 -9.06 2.32
CA THR A 92 -5.94 -9.27 1.20
C THR A 92 -6.65 -9.14 -0.13
N LEU A 93 -5.89 -8.96 -1.22
CA LEU A 93 -6.44 -8.88 -2.58
C LEU A 93 -7.19 -10.16 -3.01
N ASP A 94 -6.90 -11.29 -2.37
CA ASP A 94 -7.53 -12.57 -2.70
C ASP A 94 -8.93 -12.70 -2.09
N GLY A 95 -9.37 -11.71 -1.31
CA GLY A 95 -10.65 -11.72 -0.60
C GLY A 95 -10.66 -12.59 0.66
N ASN A 96 -9.54 -13.15 1.04
CA ASN A 96 -9.35 -13.86 2.31
C ASN A 96 -8.60 -12.94 3.27
N ASP A 97 -8.96 -13.01 4.54
CA ASP A 97 -8.24 -12.29 5.58
C ASP A 97 -7.05 -13.10 6.09
N GLU A 98 -5.97 -12.40 6.45
CA GLU A 98 -4.80 -12.97 7.10
C GLU A 98 -4.74 -12.55 8.56
N ASP A 99 -4.45 -13.49 9.46
CA ASP A 99 -4.30 -13.19 10.89
C ASP A 99 -2.90 -12.64 11.18
N LEU A 100 -2.85 -11.40 11.66
CA LEU A 100 -1.62 -10.72 12.06
C LEU A 100 -1.57 -10.60 13.58
N LYS A 101 -0.56 -11.19 14.19
CA LYS A 101 -0.27 -11.03 15.61
C LYS A 101 0.60 -9.80 15.84
N LEU A 102 0.06 -8.82 16.56
CA LEU A 102 0.79 -7.65 17.03
C LEU A 102 1.47 -7.98 18.38
N PRO A 103 2.79 -7.84 18.49
CA PRO A 103 3.50 -7.96 19.77
C PRO A 103 3.10 -6.86 20.76
N GLN A 104 3.31 -7.12 22.04
CA GLN A 104 3.20 -6.08 23.07
C GLN A 104 4.19 -4.94 22.81
N GLY A 105 3.76 -3.72 23.07
CA GLY A 105 4.61 -2.54 22.90
C GLY A 105 4.88 -2.16 21.44
N THR A 106 4.01 -2.59 20.52
CA THR A 106 4.10 -2.20 19.10
C THR A 106 4.01 -0.68 18.99
N GLN A 107 5.02 -0.08 18.34
CA GLN A 107 5.12 1.36 18.17
C GLN A 107 4.39 1.83 16.90
N PRO A 108 3.90 3.10 16.85
CA PRO A 108 3.41 3.71 15.63
C PRO A 108 4.45 3.62 14.51
N GLY A 109 4.03 3.34 13.27
CA GLY A 109 4.91 3.20 12.13
C GLY A 109 5.65 1.86 12.05
N THR A 110 5.43 0.94 13.00
CA THR A 110 5.97 -0.43 12.87
C THR A 110 5.40 -1.11 11.64
N GLU A 111 6.25 -1.71 10.82
CA GLU A 111 5.87 -2.39 9.59
C GLU A 111 5.95 -3.92 9.77
N PHE A 112 4.89 -4.60 9.38
CA PHE A 112 4.81 -6.05 9.26
C PHE A 112 4.70 -6.44 7.81
N ARG A 113 5.44 -7.46 7.38
CA ARG A 113 5.47 -7.93 6.00
C ARG A 113 4.81 -9.29 5.88
N ILE A 114 3.74 -9.36 5.09
CA ILE A 114 3.05 -10.60 4.73
C ILE A 114 3.46 -11.00 3.33
N LYS A 115 4.28 -12.06 3.24
CA LYS A 115 4.90 -12.48 1.98
C LYS A 115 3.88 -13.01 0.98
N GLY A 116 4.05 -12.63 -0.30
CA GLY A 116 3.26 -13.14 -1.41
C GLY A 116 1.79 -12.67 -1.43
N LYS A 117 1.42 -11.65 -0.65
CA LYS A 117 0.06 -11.08 -0.61
C LYS A 117 -0.07 -9.76 -1.36
N GLY A 118 0.95 -9.37 -2.11
CA GLY A 118 0.94 -8.25 -3.03
C GLY A 118 0.31 -8.58 -4.39
N VAL A 119 0.55 -7.70 -5.37
CA VAL A 119 0.09 -7.82 -6.75
C VAL A 119 0.94 -8.88 -7.50
N PRO A 120 0.34 -9.70 -8.37
CA PRO A 120 1.10 -10.59 -9.24
C PRO A 120 2.04 -9.81 -10.17
N HIS A 121 3.22 -10.35 -10.42
CA HIS A 121 4.10 -9.80 -11.46
C HIS A 121 3.55 -10.13 -12.85
N LEU A 122 3.71 -9.20 -13.80
CA LEU A 122 3.30 -9.39 -15.20
C LEU A 122 3.97 -10.61 -15.86
N HIS A 123 5.21 -10.88 -15.46
CA HIS A 123 6.00 -11.99 -16.01
C HIS A 123 6.38 -12.96 -14.88
N GLY A 124 5.85 -14.17 -14.96
CA GLY A 124 6.12 -15.24 -13.98
C GLY A 124 5.01 -15.41 -12.94
N ASN A 125 5.23 -16.34 -12.00
CA ASN A 125 4.25 -16.72 -10.98
C ASN A 125 4.53 -16.08 -9.61
N ARG A 126 5.39 -15.07 -9.56
CA ARG A 126 5.70 -14.38 -8.30
C ARG A 126 4.65 -13.31 -8.02
N ARG A 127 4.47 -13.05 -6.74
CA ARG A 127 3.68 -11.92 -6.23
C ARG A 127 4.57 -11.05 -5.38
N GLY A 128 4.24 -9.78 -5.29
CA GLY A 128 4.80 -8.88 -4.30
C GLY A 128 4.30 -9.21 -2.90
N ASP A 129 4.65 -8.41 -1.94
CA ASP A 129 4.30 -8.58 -0.54
C ASP A 129 3.29 -7.53 -0.10
N LEU A 130 2.59 -7.81 0.98
CA LEU A 130 1.74 -6.84 1.66
C LEU A 130 2.48 -6.31 2.88
N ARG A 131 2.76 -5.02 2.90
CA ARG A 131 3.34 -4.28 4.02
C ARG A 131 2.22 -3.68 4.84
N VAL A 132 2.16 -4.03 6.11
CA VAL A 132 1.15 -3.54 7.05
C VAL A 132 1.83 -2.57 8.01
N THR A 133 1.51 -1.29 7.87
CA THR A 133 2.05 -0.21 8.72
C THR A 133 1.07 0.08 9.84
N VAL A 134 1.52 0.01 11.08
CA VAL A 134 0.68 0.26 12.26
C VAL A 134 0.48 1.75 12.48
N ASP A 135 -0.78 2.17 12.53
CA ASP A 135 -1.22 3.52 12.88
C ASP A 135 -1.91 3.49 14.25
N VAL A 136 -1.21 3.93 15.29
CA VAL A 136 -1.77 3.95 16.65
C VAL A 136 -2.65 5.19 16.82
N ARG A 137 -3.95 4.97 16.95
CA ARG A 137 -4.94 6.03 17.11
C ARG A 137 -5.30 6.25 18.57
N ILE A 138 -5.17 7.49 19.01
CA ILE A 138 -5.66 7.92 20.31
C ILE A 138 -7.13 8.32 20.16
N PRO A 139 -8.04 7.74 20.97
CA PRO A 139 -9.46 8.09 20.88
C PRO A 139 -9.69 9.57 21.25
N GLY A 140 -10.45 10.27 20.40
CA GLY A 140 -10.79 11.68 20.63
C GLY A 140 -11.89 11.89 21.69
N SER A 141 -12.64 10.84 22.03
CA SER A 141 -13.66 10.83 23.10
C SER A 141 -13.57 9.53 23.88
N LEU A 142 -13.77 9.60 25.18
CA LEU A 142 -13.72 8.48 26.11
C LEU A 142 -15.05 8.42 26.87
N ASP A 143 -15.54 7.22 27.12
CA ASP A 143 -16.59 7.01 28.10
C ASP A 143 -16.05 7.11 29.54
N ASN A 144 -16.95 7.18 30.54
CA ASN A 144 -16.54 7.36 31.93
C ASN A 144 -15.61 6.24 32.42
N ARG A 145 -15.86 5.00 32.02
CA ARG A 145 -15.04 3.85 32.43
C ARG A 145 -13.66 3.85 31.77
N GLN A 146 -13.58 4.22 30.50
CA GLN A 146 -12.31 4.38 29.78
C GLN A 146 -11.47 5.49 30.40
N GLN A 147 -12.12 6.61 30.79
CA GLN A 147 -11.44 7.72 31.43
C GLN A 147 -10.87 7.31 32.80
N GLU A 148 -11.63 6.61 33.64
CA GLU A 148 -11.15 6.07 34.92
C GLU A 148 -9.93 5.16 34.73
N LEU A 149 -10.01 4.19 33.81
CA LEU A 149 -8.90 3.26 33.53
C LEU A 149 -7.65 3.95 33.05
N LEU A 150 -7.78 4.97 32.19
CA LEU A 150 -6.64 5.76 31.73
C LEU A 150 -6.06 6.64 32.83
N GLN A 151 -6.87 7.15 33.75
CA GLN A 151 -6.39 7.89 34.93
C GLN A 151 -5.62 6.96 35.88
N GLU A 152 -6.12 5.76 36.16
CA GLU A 152 -5.42 4.76 36.97
C GLU A 152 -4.07 4.39 36.32
N LEU A 153 -4.05 4.19 34.99
CA LEU A 153 -2.83 3.92 34.23
C LEU A 153 -1.84 5.09 34.33
N ALA A 154 -2.32 6.33 34.18
CA ALA A 154 -1.47 7.52 34.29
C ALA A 154 -0.83 7.65 35.68
N GLN A 155 -1.59 7.32 36.76
CA GLN A 155 -1.05 7.28 38.11
C GLN A 155 0.06 6.23 38.25
N SER A 156 -0.14 5.04 37.71
CA SER A 156 0.87 3.99 37.77
C SER A 156 2.19 4.35 37.05
N PHE A 157 2.13 5.19 36.01
CA PHE A 157 3.31 5.71 35.35
C PHE A 157 4.02 6.81 36.14
N ALA A 158 3.28 7.61 36.92
CA ALA A 158 3.87 8.62 37.81
C ALA A 158 4.67 7.97 38.95
N ASP A 159 4.20 6.81 39.45
CA ASP A 159 4.87 6.02 40.48
C ASP A 159 6.09 5.23 39.93
N SER A 160 6.08 4.92 38.66
CA SER A 160 7.20 4.32 37.94
C SER A 160 8.05 5.41 37.29
N ASN A 161 9.37 5.37 37.41
CA ASN A 161 10.33 6.37 36.89
C ASN A 161 10.30 6.46 35.35
N TRP A 162 9.08 6.41 34.73
CA TRP A 162 8.84 6.41 33.28
C TRP A 162 9.44 7.61 32.55
N ASN A 163 9.41 8.79 33.19
CA ASN A 163 9.91 10.05 32.61
C ASN A 163 11.40 10.29 32.89
N SER A 164 12.11 9.41 33.58
CA SER A 164 13.56 9.52 33.66
C SER A 164 14.13 9.22 32.26
N PRO A 165 14.85 10.17 31.64
CA PRO A 165 15.60 9.85 30.44
C PRO A 165 16.45 8.63 30.81
N LYS A 166 16.32 7.54 30.05
CA LYS A 166 17.29 6.43 30.15
C LYS A 166 18.64 7.05 29.90
N GLY A 167 19.38 7.34 30.98
CA GLY A 167 20.79 7.59 30.89
C GLY A 167 21.33 6.41 30.12
N GLY A 168 21.93 6.66 28.96
CA GLY A 168 22.61 5.62 28.24
C GLY A 168 23.47 4.89 29.26
N SER A 169 23.27 3.59 29.39
CA SER A 169 24.23 2.71 30.01
C SER A 169 25.43 2.66 29.06
N ASP A 170 26.20 3.71 29.11
CA ASP A 170 27.59 3.67 28.69
C ASP A 170 28.35 3.34 29.97
N ASP A 171 28.61 2.06 30.17
CA ASP A 171 29.59 1.54 31.09
C ASP A 171 30.94 2.02 30.57
N GLY A 172 31.43 3.13 31.08
CA GLY A 172 32.74 3.61 30.70
C GLY A 172 33.02 5.04 31.15
N ASP A 173 33.58 5.20 32.36
CA ASP A 173 34.53 6.25 32.76
C ASP A 173 34.30 7.70 32.29
N ASP A 174 33.20 8.33 32.61
CA ASP A 174 33.01 9.76 32.32
C ASP A 174 33.16 10.70 33.53
N GLN A 175 33.65 10.21 34.67
CA GLN A 175 34.07 11.10 35.77
C GLN A 175 35.38 11.86 35.49
N GLY A 176 36.11 11.46 34.43
CA GLY A 176 37.43 12.08 34.12
C GLY A 176 37.35 13.29 33.17
N ILE A 177 36.25 13.55 32.48
CA ILE A 177 36.21 14.63 31.49
C ILE A 177 35.80 15.96 32.10
N PHE A 178 34.87 15.97 33.04
CA PHE A 178 34.48 17.18 33.76
C PHE A 178 35.53 17.71 34.71
N ASP A 179 36.30 16.84 35.35
CA ASP A 179 37.44 17.23 36.21
C ASP A 179 38.61 17.81 35.40
N LYS A 180 38.89 17.28 34.21
CA LYS A 180 39.92 17.83 33.31
C LYS A 180 39.57 19.18 32.72
N ILE A 181 38.31 19.46 32.50
CA ILE A 181 37.86 20.77 32.00
C ILE A 181 37.95 21.82 33.11
N LYS A 182 37.70 21.43 34.36
CA LYS A 182 37.77 22.35 35.49
C LYS A 182 39.24 22.74 35.83
N GLU A 183 40.18 21.83 35.61
CA GLU A 183 41.61 22.07 35.81
C GLU A 183 42.26 22.89 34.69
N ALA A 184 41.65 22.92 33.47
CA ALA A 184 42.17 23.67 32.35
C ALA A 184 41.64 25.11 32.26
N LEU A 185 40.66 25.51 33.10
CA LEU A 185 40.02 26.82 33.12
C LEU A 185 40.24 27.61 34.45
N GLY A 186 41.06 27.09 35.34
CA GLY A 186 41.43 27.76 36.60
C GLY A 186 42.74 28.53 36.57
#